data_58400ed84694e198ff369ad49748fe6f
#
_entry.id   58400ed84694e198ff369ad49748fe6f
#
_cell.length_a   1.000
_cell.length_b   1.000
_cell.length_c   1.000
_cell.angle_alpha   90.00
_cell.angle_beta   90.00
_cell.angle_gamma   90.00
#
_symmetry.space_group_name_H-M   'P 1'
#
loop_
_entity.id
_entity.type
_entity.pdbx_description
1 polymer ?
#
loop_
_entity_poly.entity_id
_entity_poly.type
_entity_poly.pdbx_seq_one_letter_code
_entity_poly.pdbx_strand_id
1 'polypeptide(L)'
;MNELITVVDGKPVVTSKQVADHFGKAHRSVLRDISAELKTAGEFGEHNFVLSSYTSEQNKVLPCYTMTRDGFSLLAMRFIGEKAQYWKIKYIEAFNAMERELLAGNAKFGSVMDALNEACKLMQDDKEKASVFGSGLSEWKRVRKEHMDRVNQLQEDVQLLLNFSK
;
A
#
# COMPACT_ATOMS: atom_id res chain seq x y z
N MET A 1 20.01 -2.26 1.99
CA MET A 1 19.50 -2.88 0.75
C MET A 1 18.73 -1.80 0.02
N ASN A 2 19.09 -1.47 -1.23
CA ASN A 2 18.25 -0.53 -2.00
C ASN A 2 16.96 -1.26 -2.32
N GLU A 3 15.87 -0.85 -1.68
CA GLU A 3 14.55 -1.35 -2.02
C GLU A 3 14.24 -1.02 -3.47
N LEU A 4 13.92 -2.04 -4.27
CA LEU A 4 13.58 -1.89 -5.69
C LEU A 4 12.27 -1.11 -5.87
N ILE A 5 11.38 -1.23 -4.91
CA ILE A 5 10.03 -0.69 -4.93
C ILE A 5 9.72 -0.11 -3.55
N THR A 6 9.01 1.00 -3.53
CA THR A 6 8.47 1.63 -2.32
C THR A 6 6.95 1.66 -2.39
N VAL A 7 6.27 1.79 -1.24
CA VAL A 7 4.82 1.95 -1.20
C VAL A 7 4.48 3.41 -0.97
N VAL A 8 3.66 3.98 -1.86
CA VAL A 8 3.11 5.33 -1.73
C VAL A 8 1.60 5.24 -1.89
N ASP A 9 0.87 5.76 -0.93
CA ASP A 9 -0.62 5.71 -0.89
C ASP A 9 -1.18 4.29 -1.11
N GLY A 10 -0.55 3.29 -0.48
CA GLY A 10 -0.96 1.89 -0.59
C GLY A 10 -0.69 1.23 -1.94
N LYS A 11 0.09 1.86 -2.82
CA LYS A 11 0.46 1.32 -4.13
C LYS A 11 1.97 1.13 -4.24
N PRO A 12 2.42 0.00 -4.80
CA PRO A 12 3.84 -0.22 -5.08
C PRO A 12 4.29 0.68 -6.23
N VAL A 13 5.34 1.46 -6.01
CA VAL A 13 5.88 2.41 -6.97
C VAL A 13 7.40 2.32 -7.07
N VAL A 14 7.94 2.84 -8.17
CA VAL A 14 9.38 2.95 -8.43
C VAL A 14 9.70 4.35 -8.98
N THR A 15 10.89 4.87 -8.68
CA THR A 15 11.31 6.18 -9.19
C THR A 15 12.10 6.06 -10.50
N SER A 16 12.01 7.09 -11.34
CA SER A 16 12.79 7.18 -12.58
C SER A 16 14.30 7.18 -12.33
N LYS A 17 14.73 7.63 -11.16
CA LYS A 17 16.15 7.59 -10.75
C LYS A 17 16.61 6.16 -10.49
N GLN A 18 15.84 5.36 -9.71
CA GLN A 18 16.14 3.94 -9.48
C GLN A 18 16.20 3.16 -10.79
N VAL A 19 15.23 3.40 -11.68
CA VAL A 19 15.22 2.76 -13.01
C VAL A 19 16.48 3.13 -13.81
N ALA A 20 16.86 4.40 -13.83
CA ALA A 20 18.06 4.84 -14.55
C ALA A 20 19.32 4.11 -14.04
N ASP A 21 19.49 4.05 -12.73
CA ASP A 21 20.65 3.42 -12.08
C ASP A 21 20.72 1.91 -12.37
N HIS A 22 19.61 1.21 -12.22
CA HIS A 22 19.55 -0.23 -12.45
C HIS A 22 19.76 -0.60 -13.91
N PHE A 23 19.11 0.10 -14.82
CA PHE A 23 19.27 -0.18 -16.27
C PHE A 23 20.57 0.40 -16.86
N GLY A 24 21.35 1.14 -16.07
CA GLY A 24 22.59 1.77 -16.52
C GLY A 24 22.37 2.85 -17.57
N LYS A 25 21.25 3.57 -17.45
CA LYS A 25 20.89 4.68 -18.35
C LYS A 25 21.15 6.02 -17.67
N ALA A 26 21.49 7.04 -18.44
CA ALA A 26 21.49 8.39 -17.91
C ALA A 26 20.07 8.78 -17.48
N HIS A 27 19.87 9.32 -16.27
CA HIS A 27 18.56 9.70 -15.76
C HIS A 27 17.82 10.66 -16.69
N ARG A 28 18.54 11.62 -17.30
CA ARG A 28 18.00 12.52 -18.32
C ARG A 28 17.38 11.78 -19.51
N SER A 29 17.94 10.64 -19.93
CA SER A 29 17.38 9.85 -21.02
C SER A 29 16.08 9.16 -20.58
N VAL A 30 16.03 8.65 -19.34
CA VAL A 30 14.80 8.08 -18.77
C VAL A 30 13.70 9.12 -18.66
N LEU A 31 14.01 10.32 -18.18
CA LEU A 31 13.04 11.44 -18.13
C LEU A 31 12.49 11.81 -19.51
N ARG A 32 13.35 11.84 -20.55
CA ARG A 32 12.92 12.07 -21.93
C ARG A 32 11.99 10.95 -22.43
N ASP A 33 12.31 9.70 -22.14
CA ASP A 33 11.50 8.55 -22.53
C ASP A 33 10.12 8.61 -21.85
N ILE A 34 10.05 8.95 -20.54
CA ILE A 34 8.79 9.17 -19.83
C ILE A 34 7.99 10.33 -20.44
N SER A 35 8.66 11.43 -20.77
CA SER A 35 7.99 12.58 -21.42
C SER A 35 7.40 12.22 -22.79
N ALA A 36 8.02 11.30 -23.52
CA ALA A 36 7.48 10.77 -24.77
C ALA A 36 6.25 9.87 -24.53
N GLU A 37 6.30 9.01 -23.49
CA GLU A 37 5.12 8.20 -23.10
C GLU A 37 3.94 9.07 -22.68
N LEU A 38 4.16 10.09 -21.84
CA LEU A 38 3.11 11.01 -21.41
C LEU A 38 2.39 11.68 -22.57
N LYS A 39 3.12 12.00 -23.67
CA LYS A 39 2.52 12.60 -24.87
C LYS A 39 1.66 11.63 -25.67
N THR A 40 1.98 10.35 -25.64
CA THR A 40 1.31 9.32 -26.48
C THR A 40 0.27 8.52 -25.71
N ALA A 41 0.47 8.30 -24.42
CA ALA A 41 -0.42 7.51 -23.58
C ALA A 41 -1.59 8.31 -22.97
N GLY A 42 -1.58 9.65 -23.10
CA GLY A 42 -2.67 10.50 -22.61
C GLY A 42 -2.97 10.28 -21.13
N GLU A 43 -4.25 10.15 -20.81
CA GLU A 43 -4.75 9.97 -19.45
C GLU A 43 -4.15 8.74 -18.73
N PHE A 44 -3.89 7.65 -19.46
CA PHE A 44 -3.19 6.49 -18.89
C PHE A 44 -1.78 6.85 -18.41
N GLY A 45 -1.06 7.67 -19.19
CA GLY A 45 0.26 8.14 -18.80
C GLY A 45 0.22 9.00 -17.55
N GLU A 46 -0.72 9.94 -17.45
CA GLU A 46 -0.87 10.85 -16.31
C GLU A 46 -1.16 10.10 -15.00
N HIS A 47 -1.96 9.02 -15.04
CA HIS A 47 -2.24 8.19 -13.88
C HIS A 47 -1.05 7.33 -13.43
N ASN A 48 -0.14 7.01 -14.34
CA ASN A 48 0.93 6.05 -14.08
C ASN A 48 2.32 6.68 -13.91
N PHE A 49 2.48 7.96 -14.27
CA PHE A 49 3.72 8.74 -14.09
C PHE A 49 3.43 10.04 -13.35
N VAL A 50 3.78 10.07 -12.07
CA VAL A 50 3.58 11.23 -11.21
C VAL A 50 4.88 12.00 -11.07
N LEU A 51 4.86 13.31 -11.38
CA LEU A 51 6.02 14.17 -11.20
C LEU A 51 6.36 14.28 -9.71
N SER A 52 7.63 14.06 -9.38
CA SER A 52 8.18 14.09 -8.04
C SER A 52 9.56 14.73 -8.06
N SER A 53 10.25 14.76 -6.93
CA SER A 53 11.61 15.27 -6.82
C SER A 53 12.45 14.39 -5.90
N TYR A 54 13.77 14.47 -6.05
CA TYR A 54 14.74 13.87 -5.15
C TYR A 54 15.89 14.83 -4.87
N THR A 55 16.53 14.65 -3.73
CA THR A 55 17.73 15.43 -3.38
C THR A 55 18.97 14.68 -3.86
N SER A 56 19.78 15.35 -4.68
CA SER A 56 21.05 14.83 -5.17
C SER A 56 22.13 14.83 -4.06
N GLU A 57 23.22 14.12 -4.27
CA GLU A 57 24.40 14.12 -3.39
C GLU A 57 24.98 15.54 -3.15
N GLN A 58 24.73 16.45 -4.06
CA GLN A 58 25.11 17.85 -3.96
C GLN A 58 24.05 18.74 -3.29
N ASN A 59 23.09 18.16 -2.56
CA ASN A 59 21.97 18.87 -1.91
C ASN A 59 21.09 19.71 -2.87
N LYS A 60 21.03 19.33 -4.14
CA LYS A 60 20.14 19.97 -5.13
C LYS A 60 18.88 19.15 -5.29
N VAL A 61 17.73 19.81 -5.24
CA VAL A 61 16.44 19.20 -5.57
C VAL A 61 16.33 19.09 -7.09
N LEU A 62 16.19 17.87 -7.56
CA LEU A 62 16.10 17.54 -8.99
C LEU A 62 14.78 16.83 -9.29
N PRO A 63 14.19 17.05 -10.47
CA PRO A 63 12.94 16.38 -10.84
C PRO A 63 13.17 14.89 -11.09
N CYS A 64 12.19 14.09 -10.70
CA CYS A 64 12.05 12.69 -11.06
C CYS A 64 10.58 12.37 -11.29
N TYR A 65 10.29 11.16 -11.76
CA TYR A 65 8.95 10.62 -11.79
C TYR A 65 8.87 9.44 -10.87
N THR A 66 7.76 9.37 -10.13
CA THR A 66 7.32 8.15 -9.47
C THR A 66 6.35 7.45 -10.41
N MET A 67 6.50 6.16 -10.60
CA MET A 67 5.68 5.39 -11.53
C MET A 67 5.15 4.12 -10.89
N THR A 68 3.92 3.77 -11.26
CA THR A 68 3.28 2.51 -10.87
C THR A 68 3.91 1.33 -11.64
N ARG A 69 3.46 0.10 -11.32
CA ARG A 69 3.79 -1.11 -12.10
C ARG A 69 3.53 -0.94 -13.59
N ASP A 70 2.38 -0.37 -13.95
CA ASP A 70 1.97 -0.20 -15.35
C ASP A 70 2.81 0.86 -16.05
N GLY A 71 3.10 1.99 -15.37
CA GLY A 71 4.03 3.00 -15.89
C GLY A 71 5.44 2.45 -16.09
N PHE A 72 5.95 1.68 -15.12
CA PHE A 72 7.22 0.98 -15.27
C PHE A 72 7.20 0.01 -16.45
N SER A 73 6.14 -0.77 -16.63
CA SER A 73 6.02 -1.75 -17.72
C SER A 73 6.07 -1.06 -19.08
N LEU A 74 5.32 0.04 -19.24
CA LEU A 74 5.32 0.83 -20.47
C LEU A 74 6.72 1.37 -20.80
N LEU A 75 7.40 1.96 -19.82
CA LEU A 75 8.75 2.47 -19.98
C LEU A 75 9.76 1.35 -20.29
N ALA A 76 9.66 0.22 -19.58
CA ALA A 76 10.60 -0.91 -19.71
C ALA A 76 10.48 -1.62 -21.06
N MET A 77 9.34 -1.55 -21.74
CA MET A 77 9.20 -2.10 -23.11
C MET A 77 10.17 -1.46 -24.10
N ARG A 78 10.61 -0.23 -23.85
CA ARG A 78 11.59 0.48 -24.70
C ARG A 78 13.03 0.04 -24.45
N PHE A 79 13.32 -0.66 -23.38
CA PHE A 79 14.69 -1.05 -23.02
C PHE A 79 15.02 -2.43 -23.60
N ILE A 80 16.15 -2.55 -24.24
CA ILE A 80 16.62 -3.76 -24.92
C ILE A 80 17.98 -4.21 -24.37
N GLY A 81 18.32 -5.49 -24.57
CA GLY A 81 19.57 -6.09 -24.17
C GLY A 81 19.46 -6.94 -22.89
N GLU A 82 20.48 -7.75 -22.64
CA GLU A 82 20.51 -8.74 -21.54
C GLU A 82 20.37 -8.09 -20.16
N LYS A 83 21.07 -6.99 -19.92
CA LYS A 83 20.96 -6.23 -18.66
C LYS A 83 19.53 -5.71 -18.44
N ALA A 84 18.88 -5.24 -19.50
CA ALA A 84 17.50 -4.79 -19.42
C ALA A 84 16.55 -5.95 -19.11
N GLN A 85 16.75 -7.11 -19.73
CA GLN A 85 15.95 -8.30 -19.48
C GLN A 85 16.08 -8.78 -18.01
N TYR A 86 17.31 -8.80 -17.47
CA TYR A 86 17.55 -9.14 -16.07
C TYR A 86 16.76 -8.25 -15.11
N TRP A 87 16.86 -6.92 -15.29
CA TRP A 87 16.19 -5.97 -14.41
C TRP A 87 14.67 -5.98 -14.58
N LYS A 88 14.14 -6.20 -15.79
CA LYS A 88 12.70 -6.39 -16.01
C LYS A 88 12.16 -7.53 -15.14
N ILE A 89 12.82 -8.68 -15.13
CA ILE A 89 12.42 -9.84 -14.33
C ILE A 89 12.46 -9.47 -12.84
N LYS A 90 13.55 -8.83 -12.36
CA LYS A 90 13.67 -8.42 -10.96
C LYS A 90 12.57 -7.46 -10.51
N TYR A 91 12.20 -6.52 -11.35
CA TYR A 91 11.09 -5.61 -11.04
C TYR A 91 9.74 -6.30 -11.04
N ILE A 92 9.49 -7.23 -11.97
CA ILE A 92 8.24 -8.03 -11.98
C ILE A 92 8.14 -8.86 -10.70
N GLU A 93 9.20 -9.52 -10.27
CA GLU A 93 9.26 -10.29 -9.03
C GLU A 93 8.98 -9.39 -7.81
N ALA A 94 9.61 -8.22 -7.75
CA ALA A 94 9.45 -7.26 -6.65
C ALA A 94 8.03 -6.68 -6.59
N PHE A 95 7.42 -6.29 -7.72
CA PHE A 95 6.03 -5.84 -7.77
C PHE A 95 5.07 -6.93 -7.32
N ASN A 96 5.24 -8.17 -7.81
CA ASN A 96 4.40 -9.29 -7.41
C ASN A 96 4.52 -9.63 -5.91
N ALA A 97 5.70 -9.48 -5.31
CA ALA A 97 5.91 -9.69 -3.89
C ALA A 97 5.19 -8.61 -3.07
N MET A 98 5.38 -7.34 -3.42
CA MET A 98 4.78 -6.21 -2.73
C MET A 98 3.25 -6.21 -2.83
N GLU A 99 2.70 -6.51 -4.02
CA GLU A 99 1.25 -6.63 -4.20
C GLU A 99 0.65 -7.75 -3.34
N ARG A 100 1.33 -8.89 -3.23
CA ARG A 100 0.89 -9.98 -2.33
C ARG A 100 0.89 -9.57 -0.87
N GLU A 101 1.90 -8.84 -0.41
CA GLU A 101 1.98 -8.34 0.96
C GLU A 101 0.85 -7.33 1.25
N LEU A 102 0.58 -6.41 0.33
CA LEU A 102 -0.51 -5.45 0.47
C LEU A 102 -1.88 -6.14 0.51
N LEU A 103 -2.11 -7.13 -0.35
CA LEU A 103 -3.36 -7.90 -0.36
C LEU A 103 -3.54 -8.71 0.93
N ALA A 104 -2.48 -9.33 1.44
CA ALA A 104 -2.51 -10.07 2.70
C ALA A 104 -2.79 -9.14 3.90
N GLY A 105 -2.19 -7.95 3.92
CA GLY A 105 -2.46 -6.93 4.92
C GLY A 105 -3.91 -6.46 4.91
N ASN A 106 -4.45 -6.17 3.73
CA ASN A 106 -5.85 -5.76 3.57
C ASN A 106 -6.85 -6.86 3.98
N ALA A 107 -6.59 -8.11 3.63
CA ALA A 107 -7.43 -9.24 4.03
C ALA A 107 -7.42 -9.43 5.56
N LYS A 108 -6.26 -9.30 6.21
CA LYS A 108 -6.16 -9.37 7.67
C LYS A 108 -6.90 -8.21 8.35
N PHE A 109 -6.77 -6.99 7.84
CA PHE A 109 -7.51 -5.83 8.33
C PHE A 109 -9.02 -6.03 8.22
N GLY A 110 -9.51 -6.51 7.07
CA GLY A 110 -10.92 -6.82 6.84
C GLY A 110 -11.45 -7.82 7.86
N SER A 111 -10.74 -8.94 8.09
CA SER A 111 -11.18 -9.97 9.04
C SER A 111 -11.24 -9.47 10.50
N VAL A 112 -10.34 -8.59 10.92
CA VAL A 112 -10.37 -7.98 12.26
C VAL A 112 -11.53 -6.98 12.38
N MET A 113 -11.80 -6.20 11.33
CA MET A 113 -12.95 -5.27 11.30
C MET A 113 -14.28 -6.01 11.35
N ASP A 114 -14.42 -7.13 10.66
CA ASP A 114 -15.63 -7.97 10.72
C ASP A 114 -15.85 -8.54 12.13
N ALA A 115 -14.78 -9.04 12.77
CA ALA A 115 -14.83 -9.54 14.14
C ALA A 115 -15.20 -8.42 15.15
N LEU A 116 -14.69 -7.20 14.95
CA LEU A 116 -15.04 -6.04 15.77
C LEU A 116 -16.53 -5.68 15.63
N ASN A 117 -17.03 -5.62 14.41
CA ASN A 117 -18.44 -5.32 14.15
C ASN A 117 -19.38 -6.37 14.77
N GLU A 118 -19.01 -7.65 14.67
CA GLU A 118 -19.77 -8.74 15.30
C GLU A 118 -19.78 -8.63 16.84
N ALA A 119 -18.63 -8.34 17.44
CA ALA A 119 -18.51 -8.16 18.89
C ALA A 119 -19.37 -6.99 19.39
N CYS A 120 -19.37 -5.86 18.67
CA CYS A 120 -20.20 -4.70 18.99
C CYS A 120 -21.70 -5.03 18.88
N LYS A 121 -22.10 -5.79 17.87
CA LYS A 121 -23.50 -6.21 17.69
C LYS A 121 -23.96 -7.12 18.81
N LEU A 122 -23.17 -8.12 19.20
CA LEU A 122 -23.48 -9.00 20.32
C LEU A 122 -23.65 -8.23 21.64
N MET A 123 -22.76 -7.25 21.89
CA MET A 123 -22.86 -6.40 23.06
C MET A 123 -24.17 -5.59 23.08
N GLN A 124 -24.62 -5.09 21.93
CA GLN A 124 -25.86 -4.34 21.81
C GLN A 124 -27.09 -5.24 22.03
N ASP A 125 -27.10 -6.43 21.40
CA ASP A 125 -28.19 -7.39 21.56
C ASP A 125 -28.37 -7.85 23.03
N ASP A 126 -27.28 -8.10 23.74
CA ASP A 126 -27.32 -8.49 25.15
C ASP A 126 -27.76 -7.33 26.07
N LYS A 127 -27.40 -6.10 25.73
CA LYS A 127 -27.90 -4.91 26.42
C LYS A 127 -29.40 -4.74 26.26
N GLU A 128 -29.95 -4.95 25.05
CA GLU A 128 -31.39 -4.87 24.79
C GLU A 128 -32.15 -5.98 25.55
N LYS A 129 -31.65 -7.23 25.54
CA LYS A 129 -32.23 -8.33 26.33
C LYS A 129 -32.24 -8.01 27.83
N ALA A 130 -31.12 -7.51 28.37
CA ALA A 130 -31.04 -7.12 29.78
C ALA A 130 -32.00 -5.98 30.15
N SER A 131 -32.31 -5.07 29.22
CA SER A 131 -33.28 -4.00 29.42
C SER A 131 -34.72 -4.50 29.48
N VAL A 132 -35.06 -5.53 28.69
CA VAL A 132 -36.41 -6.13 28.65
C VAL A 132 -36.71 -6.96 29.93
N PHE A 133 -35.69 -7.66 30.42
CA PHE A 133 -35.82 -8.46 31.64
C PHE A 133 -35.24 -7.71 32.83
N GLY A 134 -36.09 -6.99 33.62
CA GLY A 134 -35.68 -6.14 34.74
C GLY A 134 -34.75 -6.77 35.79
N SER A 135 -34.62 -8.10 35.83
CA SER A 135 -33.66 -8.85 36.66
C SER A 135 -32.27 -9.02 35.97
N GLY A 136 -32.13 -8.66 34.71
CA GLY A 136 -30.91 -8.86 33.92
C GLY A 136 -29.80 -7.83 34.17
N LEU A 137 -30.04 -6.78 34.94
CA LEU A 137 -29.08 -5.69 35.17
C LEU A 137 -27.79 -6.13 35.88
N SER A 138 -27.89 -7.07 36.81
CA SER A 138 -26.72 -7.60 37.53
C SER A 138 -25.90 -8.54 36.62
N GLU A 139 -26.57 -9.36 35.85
CA GLU A 139 -25.95 -10.25 34.85
C GLU A 139 -25.33 -9.42 33.73
N TRP A 140 -26.01 -8.40 33.23
CA TRP A 140 -25.50 -7.47 32.24
C TRP A 140 -24.20 -6.78 32.70
N LYS A 141 -24.08 -6.37 33.94
CA LYS A 141 -22.86 -5.75 34.48
C LYS A 141 -21.64 -6.69 34.36
N ARG A 142 -21.82 -7.99 34.53
CA ARG A 142 -20.76 -8.99 34.38
C ARG A 142 -20.41 -9.20 32.91
N VAL A 143 -21.40 -9.50 32.10
CA VAL A 143 -21.24 -9.80 30.66
C VAL A 143 -20.71 -8.59 29.90
N ARG A 144 -21.14 -7.36 30.25
CA ARG A 144 -20.64 -6.12 29.68
C ARG A 144 -19.13 -5.98 29.79
N LYS A 145 -18.53 -6.40 30.89
CA LYS A 145 -17.08 -6.32 31.06
C LYS A 145 -16.36 -7.22 30.04
N GLU A 146 -16.82 -8.44 29.86
CA GLU A 146 -16.27 -9.38 28.90
C GLU A 146 -16.38 -8.86 27.45
N HIS A 147 -17.53 -8.28 27.08
CA HIS A 147 -17.72 -7.66 25.78
C HIS A 147 -16.78 -6.46 25.57
N MET A 148 -16.65 -5.58 26.58
CA MET A 148 -15.76 -4.41 26.49
C MET A 148 -14.30 -4.83 26.36
N ASP A 149 -13.85 -5.83 27.09
CA ASP A 149 -12.49 -6.35 26.99
C ASP A 149 -12.22 -6.91 25.58
N ARG A 150 -13.19 -7.62 24.99
CA ARG A 150 -13.11 -8.13 23.62
C ARG A 150 -13.06 -7.03 22.58
N VAL A 151 -13.93 -6.01 22.70
CA VAL A 151 -13.96 -4.85 21.79
C VAL A 151 -12.66 -4.07 21.87
N ASN A 152 -12.15 -3.82 23.08
CA ASN A 152 -10.89 -3.10 23.28
C ASN A 152 -9.71 -3.84 22.62
N GLN A 153 -9.63 -5.17 22.80
CA GLN A 153 -8.59 -5.98 22.18
C GLN A 153 -8.64 -5.92 20.66
N LEU A 154 -9.83 -6.02 20.06
CA LEU A 154 -9.98 -5.90 18.61
C LEU A 154 -9.68 -4.49 18.10
N GLN A 155 -9.95 -3.44 18.88
CA GLN A 155 -9.54 -2.07 18.54
C GLN A 155 -8.03 -1.89 18.57
N GLU A 156 -7.34 -2.50 19.55
CA GLU A 156 -5.87 -2.51 19.59
C GLU A 156 -5.29 -3.23 18.36
N ASP A 157 -5.85 -4.37 17.97
CA ASP A 157 -5.44 -5.12 16.78
C ASP A 157 -5.61 -4.28 15.50
N VAL A 158 -6.73 -3.56 15.36
CA VAL A 158 -6.97 -2.62 14.25
C VAL A 158 -5.90 -1.52 14.25
N GLN A 159 -5.63 -0.93 15.43
CA GLN A 159 -4.65 0.15 15.55
C GLN A 159 -3.24 -0.30 15.20
N LEU A 160 -2.85 -1.52 15.60
CA LEU A 160 -1.58 -2.11 15.21
C LEU A 160 -1.48 -2.29 13.69
N LEU A 161 -2.52 -2.82 13.04
CA LEU A 161 -2.53 -2.99 11.60
C LEU A 161 -2.43 -1.66 10.85
N LEU A 162 -3.07 -0.59 11.34
CA LEU A 162 -2.97 0.75 10.76
C LEU A 162 -1.58 1.36 10.90
N ASN A 163 -0.87 1.07 12.00
CA ASN A 163 0.48 1.58 12.25
C ASN A 163 1.55 0.86 11.41
N PHE A 164 1.32 -0.39 11.02
CA PHE A 164 2.21 -1.14 10.11
C PHE A 164 2.03 -0.74 8.64
N SER A 165 0.98 0.03 8.30
CA SER A 165 0.69 0.49 6.93
C SER A 165 1.29 1.87 6.61
N LYS A 166 2.09 2.43 7.52
CA LYS A 166 2.86 3.67 7.32
C LYS A 166 4.33 3.35 7.10
#